data_b49a50a54d10a3474b79bd577e542aba
#
_entry.id   b49a50a54d10a3474b79bd577e542aba
#
_cell.length_a   1.000
_cell.length_b   1.000
_cell.length_c   1.000
_cell.angle_alpha   90.00
_cell.angle_beta   90.00
_cell.angle_gamma   90.00
#
_symmetry.space_group_name_H-M   'P 1'
#
loop_
_entity.id
_entity.type
_entity.pdbx_description
1 polymer ?
#
loop_
_entity_poly.entity_id
_entity_poly.type
_entity_poly.pdbx_seq_one_letter_code
_entity_poly.pdbx_strand_id
1 'polypeptide(L)'
;MQAGVSEIFSSIQGEGKYVGCRQLFIRLIGCNMDCPYCDTDKLAHSNLVPCVLEKCEGYEGDLELKNPLDLNDIMPYINYRLQQPHHSISITGGEPLLYPQIILELAKNLKPLSIPLFLETNGTLVKQLAQVIDEIDIISMDMKLPSDIGKAYWQEHEEFLKLASKKDVYVKIVVSNESTVEDFEKALSIIKNIDENILLVLQPITPLGGLHEASPEKMLKWQTRAMQVLKNVRVIPQTHKMMNQL
;
A
#
# COMPACT_ATOMS: atom_id res chain seq x y z
N MET A 1 9.93 -18.69 10.37
CA MET A 1 10.28 -17.23 10.58
C MET A 1 9.00 -16.53 11.00
N GLN A 2 9.08 -15.60 11.96
CA GLN A 2 7.88 -15.00 12.53
C GLN A 2 7.73 -13.52 12.15
N ALA A 3 6.50 -13.10 11.90
CA ALA A 3 6.12 -11.70 11.71
C ALA A 3 4.85 -11.37 12.48
N GLY A 4 4.66 -10.08 12.73
CA GLY A 4 3.37 -9.57 13.18
C GLY A 4 2.43 -9.42 11.99
N VAL A 5 1.28 -10.07 12.06
CA VAL A 5 0.18 -9.94 11.09
C VAL A 5 -1.03 -9.43 11.85
N SER A 6 -1.65 -8.33 11.42
CA SER A 6 -2.84 -7.80 12.08
C SER A 6 -4.12 -8.44 11.57
N GLU A 7 -4.21 -8.65 10.26
CA GLU A 7 -5.40 -9.22 9.66
C GLU A 7 -5.13 -9.85 8.28
N ILE A 8 -5.98 -10.81 7.90
CA ILE A 8 -6.03 -11.36 6.55
C ILE A 8 -7.49 -11.40 6.10
N PHE A 9 -7.80 -10.73 4.99
CA PHE A 9 -9.17 -10.58 4.49
C PHE A 9 -9.23 -10.48 2.97
N SER A 10 -10.38 -10.84 2.38
CA SER A 10 -10.65 -10.66 0.95
C SER A 10 -11.56 -9.46 0.75
N SER A 11 -11.12 -8.48 -0.01
CA SER A 11 -11.89 -7.27 -0.23
C SER A 11 -11.70 -6.74 -1.66
N ILE A 12 -12.38 -5.65 -1.95
CA ILE A 12 -12.24 -4.90 -3.19
C ILE A 12 -11.21 -3.79 -2.96
N GLN A 13 -10.15 -3.77 -3.78
CA GLN A 13 -9.17 -2.69 -3.74
C GLN A 13 -9.86 -1.34 -3.96
N GLY A 14 -9.75 -0.47 -2.98
CA GLY A 14 -10.43 0.83 -2.97
C GLY A 14 -9.54 2.00 -3.35
N GLU A 15 -8.27 1.77 -3.69
CA GLU A 15 -7.28 2.80 -3.95
C GLU A 15 -6.45 2.53 -5.21
N GLY A 16 -5.89 3.59 -5.77
CA GLY A 16 -4.87 3.49 -6.79
C GLY A 16 -5.34 2.93 -8.14
N LYS A 17 -4.39 2.35 -8.87
CA LYS A 17 -4.57 1.84 -10.24
C LYS A 17 -5.61 0.73 -10.34
N TYR A 18 -5.71 -0.09 -9.29
CA TYR A 18 -6.48 -1.34 -9.28
C TYR A 18 -7.78 -1.26 -8.50
N VAL A 19 -8.34 -0.05 -8.36
CA VAL A 19 -9.70 0.15 -7.80
C VAL A 19 -10.70 -0.78 -8.47
N GLY A 20 -11.51 -1.48 -7.63
CA GLY A 20 -12.53 -2.43 -8.08
C GLY A 20 -12.04 -3.87 -8.24
N CYS A 21 -10.74 -4.14 -8.18
CA CYS A 21 -10.21 -5.49 -8.24
C CYS A 21 -10.36 -6.22 -6.89
N ARG A 22 -10.81 -7.46 -6.91
CA ARG A 22 -10.82 -8.30 -5.71
C ARG A 22 -9.42 -8.76 -5.38
N GLN A 23 -8.96 -8.50 -4.15
CA GLN A 23 -7.65 -8.89 -3.65
C GLN A 23 -7.76 -9.64 -2.33
N LEU A 24 -6.80 -10.53 -2.07
CA LEU A 24 -6.57 -11.06 -0.73
C LEU A 24 -5.52 -10.19 -0.04
N PHE A 25 -5.91 -9.50 1.02
CA PHE A 25 -5.04 -8.61 1.78
C PHE A 25 -4.38 -9.36 2.93
N ILE A 26 -3.07 -9.19 3.07
CA ILE A 26 -2.26 -9.63 4.21
C ILE A 26 -1.66 -8.38 4.81
N ARG A 27 -2.18 -7.95 5.96
CA ARG A 27 -1.74 -6.73 6.64
C ARG A 27 -0.73 -7.04 7.72
N LEU A 28 0.51 -6.61 7.50
CA LEU A 28 1.61 -6.78 8.44
C LEU A 28 1.62 -5.65 9.49
N ILE A 29 2.12 -5.96 10.69
CA ILE A 29 2.22 -5.03 11.82
C ILE A 29 3.50 -4.20 11.71
N GLY A 30 3.43 -2.95 12.21
CA GLY A 30 4.57 -2.05 12.31
C GLY A 30 4.76 -1.14 11.11
N CYS A 31 5.31 0.04 11.39
CA CYS A 31 5.66 1.04 10.38
C CYS A 31 6.93 1.78 10.81
N ASN A 32 7.70 2.24 9.84
CA ASN A 32 8.85 3.14 10.06
C ASN A 32 8.47 4.62 10.00
N MET A 33 7.17 4.91 9.86
CA MET A 33 6.59 6.26 9.85
C MET A 33 5.47 6.39 10.88
N ASP A 34 5.18 7.64 11.28
CA ASP A 34 4.03 8.00 12.12
C ASP A 34 3.24 9.14 11.43
N CYS A 35 2.52 8.78 10.35
CA CYS A 35 1.74 9.73 9.58
C CYS A 35 0.51 10.19 10.37
N PRO A 36 0.20 11.49 10.47
CA PRO A 36 -0.97 12.00 11.19
C PRO A 36 -2.30 11.44 10.64
N TYR A 37 -2.37 11.21 9.33
CA TYR A 37 -3.55 10.72 8.63
C TYR A 37 -3.55 9.20 8.38
N CYS A 38 -2.75 8.45 9.15
CA CYS A 38 -2.74 7.00 9.03
C CYS A 38 -4.11 6.44 9.45
N ASP A 39 -4.77 5.73 8.54
CA ASP A 39 -6.06 5.08 8.78
C ASP A 39 -5.93 3.65 9.34
N THR A 40 -4.72 3.12 9.42
CA THR A 40 -4.44 1.88 10.13
C THR A 40 -4.40 2.16 11.63
N ASP A 41 -5.18 1.41 12.41
CA ASP A 41 -5.21 1.55 13.86
C ASP A 41 -3.79 1.44 14.45
N LYS A 42 -3.41 2.42 15.28
CA LYS A 42 -2.10 2.43 15.95
C LYS A 42 -1.89 1.21 16.86
N LEU A 43 -2.95 0.63 17.40
CA LEU A 43 -2.89 -0.63 18.14
C LEU A 43 -2.50 -1.79 17.23
N ALA A 44 -2.90 -1.78 15.97
CA ALA A 44 -2.47 -2.76 14.96
C ALA A 44 -0.96 -2.71 14.65
N HIS A 45 -0.23 -1.74 15.20
CA HIS A 45 1.24 -1.70 15.14
C HIS A 45 1.93 -2.45 16.27
N SER A 46 1.17 -3.07 17.19
CA SER A 46 1.68 -3.81 18.33
C SER A 46 1.55 -5.33 18.13
N ASN A 47 2.63 -6.08 18.34
CA ASN A 47 2.60 -7.55 18.38
C ASN A 47 1.74 -8.14 19.53
N LEU A 48 1.13 -7.29 20.35
CA LEU A 48 0.21 -7.70 21.42
C LEU A 48 -1.23 -7.94 20.89
N VAL A 49 -1.51 -7.47 19.67
CA VAL A 49 -2.83 -7.64 19.03
C VAL A 49 -2.86 -8.98 18.29
N PRO A 50 -3.91 -9.80 18.44
CA PRO A 50 -4.01 -11.04 17.64
C PRO A 50 -4.17 -10.71 16.15
N CYS A 51 -3.78 -11.66 15.29
CA CYS A 51 -4.14 -11.61 13.88
C CYS A 51 -5.61 -12.01 13.74
N VAL A 52 -6.39 -11.17 13.08
CA VAL A 52 -7.79 -11.47 12.77
C VAL A 52 -7.89 -12.02 11.35
N LEU A 53 -8.50 -13.19 11.20
CA LEU A 53 -8.86 -13.76 9.91
C LEU A 53 -10.33 -13.45 9.63
N GLU A 54 -10.61 -12.85 8.48
CA GLU A 54 -11.98 -12.54 8.09
C GLU A 54 -12.84 -13.82 8.05
N LYS A 55 -13.98 -13.79 8.73
CA LYS A 55 -14.93 -14.90 8.70
C LYS A 55 -15.42 -15.16 7.28
N CYS A 56 -15.35 -16.40 6.83
CA CYS A 56 -15.87 -16.81 5.53
C CYS A 56 -16.58 -18.15 5.63
N GLU A 57 -17.58 -18.35 4.78
CA GLU A 57 -18.40 -19.57 4.75
C GLU A 57 -17.53 -20.80 4.46
N GLY A 58 -17.73 -21.86 5.25
CA GLY A 58 -17.03 -23.14 5.08
C GLY A 58 -15.61 -23.21 5.65
N TYR A 59 -15.06 -22.12 6.21
CA TYR A 59 -13.80 -22.18 6.95
C TYR A 59 -14.08 -22.45 8.44
N GLU A 60 -13.54 -23.54 8.97
CA GLU A 60 -13.74 -23.99 10.34
C GLU A 60 -12.51 -23.84 11.23
N GLY A 61 -11.43 -23.20 10.72
CA GLY A 61 -10.23 -22.90 11.50
C GLY A 61 -10.41 -21.72 12.45
N ASP A 62 -9.42 -21.52 13.32
CA ASP A 62 -9.39 -20.37 14.22
C ASP A 62 -9.37 -19.06 13.43
N LEU A 63 -10.20 -18.10 13.86
CA LEU A 63 -10.28 -16.76 13.25
C LEU A 63 -9.42 -15.71 13.97
N GLU A 64 -8.87 -16.05 15.13
CA GLU A 64 -7.91 -15.22 15.85
C GLU A 64 -6.67 -16.04 16.17
N LEU A 65 -5.50 -15.53 15.71
CA LEU A 65 -4.22 -16.17 15.90
C LEU A 65 -3.30 -15.27 16.74
N LYS A 66 -2.54 -15.86 17.65
CA LYS A 66 -1.66 -15.10 18.54
C LYS A 66 -0.37 -14.69 17.79
N ASN A 67 -0.08 -13.38 17.78
CA ASN A 67 1.18 -12.83 17.26
C ASN A 67 2.37 -13.06 18.21
N PRO A 68 3.63 -13.14 17.69
CA PRO A 68 3.98 -13.16 16.26
C PRO A 68 3.70 -14.53 15.63
N LEU A 69 3.32 -14.54 14.34
CA LEU A 69 2.94 -15.73 13.59
C LEU A 69 4.09 -16.30 12.76
N ASP A 70 4.14 -17.61 12.64
CA ASP A 70 4.87 -18.29 11.58
C ASP A 70 4.01 -18.36 10.30
N LEU A 71 4.64 -18.39 9.15
CA LEU A 71 3.91 -18.48 7.89
C LEU A 71 3.00 -19.72 7.82
N ASN A 72 3.43 -20.84 8.42
CA ASN A 72 2.64 -22.06 8.45
C ASN A 72 1.29 -21.91 9.20
N ASP A 73 1.20 -20.94 10.13
CA ASP A 73 -0.03 -20.69 10.89
C ASP A 73 -1.11 -20.04 10.00
N ILE A 74 -0.71 -19.24 9.01
CA ILE A 74 -1.63 -18.48 8.14
C ILE A 74 -1.85 -19.10 6.75
N MET A 75 -0.93 -19.92 6.27
CA MET A 75 -1.05 -20.55 4.94
C MET A 75 -2.31 -21.38 4.76
N PRO A 76 -2.82 -22.15 5.75
CA PRO A 76 -4.09 -22.87 5.59
C PRO A 76 -5.25 -21.94 5.23
N TYR A 77 -5.37 -20.79 5.90
CA TYR A 77 -6.40 -19.79 5.61
C TYR A 77 -6.19 -19.14 4.24
N ILE A 78 -4.96 -18.72 3.91
CA ILE A 78 -4.63 -18.14 2.61
C ILE A 78 -5.02 -19.10 1.48
N ASN A 79 -4.61 -20.35 1.55
CA ASN A 79 -4.94 -21.36 0.54
C ASN A 79 -6.45 -21.60 0.42
N TYR A 80 -7.17 -21.56 1.54
CA TYR A 80 -8.63 -21.67 1.53
C TYR A 80 -9.27 -20.48 0.80
N ARG A 81 -8.85 -19.25 1.09
CA ARG A 81 -9.37 -18.03 0.44
C ARG A 81 -9.05 -18.01 -1.06
N LEU A 82 -7.88 -18.50 -1.47
CA LEU A 82 -7.45 -18.53 -2.87
C LEU A 82 -8.14 -19.63 -3.72
N GLN A 83 -9.02 -20.43 -3.15
CA GLN A 83 -9.96 -21.24 -3.92
C GLN A 83 -10.99 -20.37 -4.66
N GLN A 84 -11.23 -19.15 -4.19
CA GLN A 84 -12.01 -18.13 -4.88
C GLN A 84 -11.11 -17.27 -5.77
N PRO A 85 -11.60 -16.80 -6.94
CA PRO A 85 -10.82 -15.93 -7.81
C PRO A 85 -10.42 -14.62 -7.12
N HIS A 86 -9.13 -14.28 -7.20
CA HIS A 86 -8.56 -13.01 -6.78
C HIS A 86 -7.66 -12.48 -7.89
N HIS A 87 -7.65 -11.17 -8.06
CA HIS A 87 -6.75 -10.50 -9.01
C HIS A 87 -5.29 -10.63 -8.56
N SER A 88 -5.03 -10.42 -7.27
CA SER A 88 -3.69 -10.43 -6.69
C SER A 88 -3.76 -10.63 -5.17
N ILE A 89 -2.61 -10.89 -4.57
CA ILE A 89 -2.43 -10.90 -3.12
C ILE A 89 -1.73 -9.61 -2.75
N SER A 90 -2.43 -8.74 -1.99
CA SER A 90 -1.91 -7.46 -1.51
C SER A 90 -1.20 -7.65 -0.18
N ILE A 91 0.12 -7.43 -0.18
CA ILE A 91 0.92 -7.37 1.02
C ILE A 91 0.99 -5.90 1.43
N THR A 92 0.36 -5.58 2.54
CA THR A 92 0.15 -4.22 3.05
C THR A 92 0.43 -4.16 4.55
N GLY A 93 0.00 -3.12 5.23
CA GLY A 93 0.07 -3.01 6.67
C GLY A 93 0.41 -1.60 7.12
N GLY A 94 1.26 -1.48 8.15
CA GLY A 94 2.00 -0.25 8.37
C GLY A 94 3.03 -0.04 7.26
N GLU A 95 4.13 -0.82 7.31
CA GLU A 95 5.09 -0.91 6.21
C GLU A 95 5.56 -2.37 6.04
N PRO A 96 5.10 -3.06 4.99
CA PRO A 96 5.40 -4.48 4.82
C PRO A 96 6.87 -4.78 4.57
N LEU A 97 7.63 -3.84 4.02
CA LEU A 97 9.08 -4.01 3.79
C LEU A 97 9.91 -4.04 5.08
N LEU A 98 9.30 -3.86 6.26
CA LEU A 98 9.97 -4.21 7.52
C LEU A 98 10.22 -5.72 7.65
N TYR A 99 9.52 -6.55 6.86
CA TYR A 99 9.59 -8.01 6.90
C TYR A 99 9.93 -8.63 5.54
N PRO A 100 11.06 -8.28 4.89
CA PRO A 100 11.38 -8.75 3.54
C PRO A 100 11.49 -10.28 3.46
N GLN A 101 11.92 -10.93 4.53
CA GLN A 101 12.06 -12.40 4.56
C GLN A 101 10.69 -13.11 4.56
N ILE A 102 9.68 -12.53 5.20
CA ILE A 102 8.31 -13.05 5.15
C ILE A 102 7.73 -12.90 3.75
N ILE A 103 8.00 -11.77 3.09
CA ILE A 103 7.56 -11.55 1.70
C ILE A 103 8.17 -12.60 0.78
N LEU A 104 9.47 -12.89 0.91
CA LEU A 104 10.15 -13.93 0.13
C LEU A 104 9.57 -15.34 0.39
N GLU A 105 9.25 -15.64 1.64
CA GLU A 105 8.69 -16.93 2.01
C GLU A 105 7.25 -17.08 1.52
N LEU A 106 6.43 -16.03 1.62
CA LEU A 106 5.10 -15.95 1.01
C LEU A 106 5.18 -16.17 -0.51
N ALA A 107 6.03 -15.41 -1.20
CA ALA A 107 6.23 -15.54 -2.64
C ALA A 107 6.56 -16.96 -3.05
N LYS A 108 7.49 -17.61 -2.35
CA LYS A 108 7.87 -19.00 -2.62
C LYS A 108 6.71 -19.98 -2.48
N ASN A 109 5.86 -19.82 -1.44
CA ASN A 109 4.72 -20.69 -1.20
C ASN A 109 3.58 -20.43 -2.19
N LEU A 110 3.41 -19.20 -2.66
CA LEU A 110 2.33 -18.78 -3.54
C LEU A 110 2.67 -18.91 -5.04
N LYS A 111 3.95 -19.05 -5.37
CA LYS A 111 4.43 -19.20 -6.76
C LYS A 111 3.70 -20.25 -7.59
N PRO A 112 3.35 -21.45 -7.04
CA PRO A 112 2.61 -22.46 -7.80
C PRO A 112 1.19 -22.02 -8.23
N LEU A 113 0.62 -21.03 -7.55
CA LEU A 113 -0.73 -20.52 -7.83
C LEU A 113 -0.77 -19.49 -8.95
N SER A 114 0.39 -18.97 -9.37
CA SER A 114 0.52 -17.94 -10.44
C SER A 114 -0.36 -16.69 -10.21
N ILE A 115 -0.60 -16.34 -8.95
CA ILE A 115 -1.35 -15.14 -8.57
C ILE A 115 -0.35 -14.00 -8.34
N PRO A 116 -0.54 -12.80 -8.95
CA PRO A 116 0.38 -11.68 -8.78
C PRO A 116 0.51 -11.24 -7.33
N LEU A 117 1.73 -10.92 -6.90
CA LEU A 117 2.00 -10.28 -5.63
C LEU A 117 2.00 -8.75 -5.80
N PHE A 118 1.15 -8.12 -5.03
CA PHE A 118 0.95 -6.68 -4.99
C PHE A 118 1.53 -6.13 -3.67
N LEU A 119 2.43 -5.15 -3.77
CA LEU A 119 3.06 -4.51 -2.61
C LEU A 119 2.51 -3.09 -2.43
N GLU A 120 1.92 -2.80 -1.26
CA GLU A 120 1.60 -1.44 -0.84
C GLU A 120 2.65 -0.94 0.15
N THR A 121 3.34 0.14 -0.18
CA THR A 121 4.50 0.61 0.58
C THR A 121 4.61 2.13 0.60
N ASN A 122 5.17 2.69 1.67
CA ASN A 122 5.49 4.11 1.76
C ASN A 122 6.73 4.53 0.94
N GLY A 123 7.38 3.61 0.26
CA GLY A 123 8.46 3.89 -0.69
C GLY A 123 9.77 4.39 -0.07
N THR A 124 10.08 4.05 1.18
CA THR A 124 11.31 4.54 1.84
C THR A 124 12.36 3.47 2.12
N LEU A 125 11.98 2.20 2.08
CA LEU A 125 12.87 1.09 2.44
C LEU A 125 13.53 0.46 1.19
N VAL A 126 14.42 1.22 0.54
CA VAL A 126 15.10 0.85 -0.73
C VAL A 126 15.87 -0.47 -0.63
N LYS A 127 16.64 -0.65 0.46
CA LYS A 127 17.45 -1.86 0.67
C LYS A 127 16.60 -3.12 0.85
N GLN A 128 15.44 -2.98 1.47
CA GLN A 128 14.51 -4.07 1.67
C GLN A 128 13.75 -4.40 0.37
N LEU A 129 13.36 -3.36 -0.40
CA LEU A 129 12.80 -3.59 -1.73
C LEU A 129 13.76 -4.38 -2.62
N ALA A 130 15.06 -4.04 -2.61
CA ALA A 130 16.05 -4.75 -3.41
C ALA A 130 16.16 -6.24 -3.10
N GLN A 131 15.77 -6.67 -1.88
CA GLN A 131 15.76 -8.09 -1.52
C GLN A 131 14.56 -8.84 -2.11
N VAL A 132 13.42 -8.17 -2.33
CA VAL A 132 12.14 -8.81 -2.68
C VAL A 132 11.65 -8.45 -4.08
N ILE A 133 12.28 -7.49 -4.77
CA ILE A 133 11.78 -6.90 -6.02
C ILE A 133 11.51 -7.95 -7.10
N ASP A 134 12.31 -9.01 -7.18
CA ASP A 134 12.17 -10.03 -8.21
C ASP A 134 10.88 -10.84 -8.03
N GLU A 135 10.38 -10.96 -6.82
CA GLU A 135 9.16 -11.72 -6.47
C GLU A 135 7.90 -10.85 -6.46
N ILE A 136 8.01 -9.52 -6.60
CA ILE A 136 6.87 -8.59 -6.64
C ILE A 136 6.48 -8.31 -8.10
N ASP A 137 5.18 -8.32 -8.39
CA ASP A 137 4.65 -8.03 -9.72
C ASP A 137 4.15 -6.59 -9.84
N ILE A 138 3.46 -6.08 -8.80
CA ILE A 138 2.79 -4.78 -8.80
C ILE A 138 3.20 -4.01 -7.55
N ILE A 139 3.49 -2.72 -7.70
CA ILE A 139 3.88 -1.84 -6.59
C ILE A 139 2.98 -0.60 -6.55
N SER A 140 2.29 -0.42 -5.43
CA SER A 140 1.63 0.82 -5.03
C SER A 140 2.57 1.59 -4.14
N MET A 141 3.24 2.60 -4.68
CA MET A 141 4.17 3.44 -3.93
C MET A 141 3.47 4.70 -3.43
N ASP A 142 3.27 4.82 -2.12
CA ASP A 142 2.68 6.00 -1.48
C ASP A 142 3.76 7.03 -1.16
N MET A 143 3.96 7.99 -2.07
CA MET A 143 4.92 9.08 -1.91
C MET A 143 4.36 10.12 -0.95
N LYS A 144 4.95 10.23 0.24
CA LYS A 144 4.49 11.09 1.32
C LYS A 144 5.04 12.51 1.17
N LEU A 145 4.14 13.51 1.21
CA LEU A 145 4.53 14.93 1.15
C LEU A 145 4.97 15.43 2.54
N PRO A 146 6.14 16.09 2.66
CA PRO A 146 6.61 16.65 3.94
C PRO A 146 5.63 17.59 4.62
N SER A 147 4.88 18.38 3.84
CA SER A 147 3.83 19.26 4.35
C SER A 147 2.75 18.55 5.15
N ASP A 148 2.49 17.28 4.85
CA ASP A 148 1.46 16.48 5.51
C ASP A 148 1.99 15.61 6.65
N ILE A 149 3.28 15.20 6.58
CA ILE A 149 3.86 14.26 7.56
C ILE A 149 5.00 14.86 8.38
N GLY A 150 5.41 16.12 8.12
CA GLY A 150 6.44 16.81 8.87
C GLY A 150 7.88 16.37 8.60
N LYS A 151 8.12 15.44 7.65
CA LYS A 151 9.44 14.92 7.32
C LYS A 151 9.61 14.64 5.83
N ALA A 152 10.75 15.02 5.27
CA ALA A 152 11.10 14.77 3.88
C ALA A 152 11.82 13.41 3.72
N TYR A 153 11.41 12.66 2.68
CA TYR A 153 12.02 11.40 2.26
C TYR A 153 12.33 11.40 0.75
N TRP A 154 12.72 12.57 0.21
CA TRP A 154 12.86 12.75 -1.24
C TRP A 154 13.92 11.84 -1.85
N GLN A 155 15.05 11.66 -1.18
CA GLN A 155 16.12 10.80 -1.66
C GLN A 155 15.68 9.35 -1.66
N GLU A 156 15.09 8.88 -0.56
CA GLU A 156 14.58 7.51 -0.42
C GLU A 156 13.50 7.23 -1.48
N HIS A 157 12.56 8.17 -1.68
CA HIS A 157 11.51 8.03 -2.69
C HIS A 157 12.08 7.98 -4.12
N GLU A 158 13.09 8.78 -4.45
CA GLU A 158 13.72 8.78 -5.76
C GLU A 158 14.45 7.45 -6.01
N GLU A 159 15.28 7.01 -5.07
CA GLU A 159 16.01 5.74 -5.17
C GLU A 159 15.05 4.53 -5.22
N PHE A 160 13.99 4.57 -4.42
CA PHE A 160 12.96 3.54 -4.38
C PHE A 160 12.22 3.44 -5.72
N LEU A 161 11.71 4.55 -6.24
CA LEU A 161 10.95 4.59 -7.48
C LEU A 161 11.82 4.17 -8.67
N LYS A 162 13.11 4.54 -8.68
CA LYS A 162 14.07 4.10 -9.70
C LYS A 162 14.25 2.57 -9.70
N LEU A 163 14.23 1.93 -8.53
CA LEU A 163 14.28 0.48 -8.45
C LEU A 163 12.93 -0.15 -8.84
N ALA A 164 11.83 0.41 -8.34
CA ALA A 164 10.46 -0.07 -8.55
C ALA A 164 9.99 0.09 -10.01
N SER A 165 10.56 1.04 -10.79
CA SER A 165 10.19 1.27 -12.19
C SER A 165 10.46 0.09 -13.13
N LYS A 166 11.16 -0.94 -12.66
CA LYS A 166 11.34 -2.22 -13.38
C LYS A 166 10.10 -3.12 -13.32
N LYS A 167 9.12 -2.77 -12.52
CA LYS A 167 7.87 -3.52 -12.29
C LYS A 167 6.66 -2.68 -12.69
N ASP A 168 5.47 -3.24 -12.59
CA ASP A 168 4.23 -2.45 -12.73
C ASP A 168 4.04 -1.55 -11.50
N VAL A 169 4.72 -0.42 -11.49
CA VAL A 169 4.65 0.56 -10.41
C VAL A 169 3.73 1.72 -10.76
N TYR A 170 3.00 2.20 -9.78
CA TYR A 170 2.35 3.50 -9.81
C TYR A 170 2.63 4.27 -8.52
N VAL A 171 2.63 5.59 -8.62
CA VAL A 171 2.81 6.47 -7.47
C VAL A 171 1.46 6.98 -7.01
N LYS A 172 1.19 6.92 -5.72
CA LYS A 172 0.05 7.52 -5.05
C LYS A 172 0.54 8.68 -4.18
N ILE A 173 -0.14 9.81 -4.24
CA ILE A 173 0.07 10.95 -3.36
C ILE A 173 -1.27 11.26 -2.70
N VAL A 174 -1.32 11.18 -1.39
CA VAL A 174 -2.46 11.68 -0.61
C VAL A 174 -2.37 13.20 -0.58
N VAL A 175 -3.47 13.87 -0.90
CA VAL A 175 -3.55 15.33 -1.00
C VAL A 175 -4.53 15.86 0.04
N SER A 176 -4.04 16.68 0.94
CA SER A 176 -4.81 17.42 1.94
C SER A 176 -4.93 18.91 1.56
N ASN A 177 -5.69 19.66 2.35
CA ASN A 177 -5.69 21.12 2.23
C ASN A 177 -4.33 21.72 2.61
N GLU A 178 -3.61 21.09 3.51
CA GLU A 178 -2.30 21.49 4.05
C GLU A 178 -1.15 21.16 3.10
N SER A 179 -1.32 20.22 2.16
CA SER A 179 -0.30 19.87 1.17
C SER A 179 0.15 21.11 0.38
N THR A 180 1.47 21.33 0.27
CA THR A 180 2.04 22.51 -0.39
C THR A 180 2.33 22.28 -1.87
N VAL A 181 2.36 23.36 -2.63
CA VAL A 181 2.69 23.34 -4.06
C VAL A 181 4.16 22.95 -4.25
N GLU A 182 5.04 23.41 -3.38
CA GLU A 182 6.48 23.14 -3.42
C GLU A 182 6.76 21.63 -3.31
N ASP A 183 6.12 20.97 -2.37
CA ASP A 183 6.27 19.51 -2.18
C ASP A 183 5.70 18.74 -3.38
N PHE A 184 4.56 19.18 -3.90
CA PHE A 184 3.94 18.59 -5.07
C PHE A 184 4.82 18.71 -6.33
N GLU A 185 5.37 19.90 -6.60
CA GLU A 185 6.30 20.12 -7.73
C GLU A 185 7.56 19.26 -7.59
N LYS A 186 8.08 19.10 -6.37
CA LYS A 186 9.21 18.22 -6.10
C LYS A 186 8.87 16.77 -6.43
N ALA A 187 7.70 16.29 -6.00
CA ALA A 187 7.22 14.93 -6.30
C ALA A 187 7.08 14.72 -7.82
N LEU A 188 6.45 15.66 -8.53
CA LEU A 188 6.33 15.60 -10.00
C LEU A 188 7.69 15.52 -10.69
N SER A 189 8.66 16.32 -10.22
CA SER A 189 10.02 16.32 -10.77
C SER A 189 10.70 14.95 -10.60
N ILE A 190 10.57 14.30 -9.44
CA ILE A 190 11.13 12.97 -9.18
C ILE A 190 10.52 11.95 -10.14
N ILE A 191 9.19 11.91 -10.24
CA ILE A 191 8.49 10.94 -11.10
C ILE A 191 8.91 11.14 -12.56
N LYS A 192 8.88 12.38 -13.06
CA LYS A 192 9.26 12.72 -14.44
C LYS A 192 10.67 12.32 -14.78
N ASN A 193 11.62 12.57 -13.87
CA ASN A 193 13.04 12.26 -14.11
C ASN A 193 13.31 10.76 -14.20
N ILE A 194 12.43 9.94 -13.64
CA ILE A 194 12.54 8.48 -13.72
C ILE A 194 11.80 7.95 -14.94
N ASP A 195 10.49 8.22 -15.06
CA ASP A 195 9.67 7.89 -16.23
C ASP A 195 8.34 8.67 -16.20
N GLU A 196 8.13 9.54 -17.19
CA GLU A 196 6.89 10.34 -17.32
C GLU A 196 5.64 9.50 -17.61
N ASN A 197 5.78 8.20 -17.94
CA ASN A 197 4.67 7.28 -18.19
C ASN A 197 4.16 6.62 -16.90
N ILE A 198 4.90 6.70 -15.77
CA ILE A 198 4.43 6.18 -14.49
C ILE A 198 3.09 6.86 -14.14
N LEU A 199 2.08 6.05 -13.82
CA LEU A 199 0.79 6.56 -13.38
C LEU A 199 0.95 7.27 -12.04
N LEU A 200 0.54 8.54 -11.97
CA LEU A 200 0.32 9.27 -10.73
C LEU A 200 -1.15 9.24 -10.34
N VAL A 201 -1.42 8.78 -9.13
CA VAL A 201 -2.74 8.85 -8.51
C VAL A 201 -2.72 9.93 -7.44
N LEU A 202 -3.54 10.96 -7.63
CA LEU A 202 -3.83 11.96 -6.61
C LEU A 202 -5.03 11.47 -5.81
N GLN A 203 -4.83 11.16 -4.54
CA GLN A 203 -5.87 10.67 -3.65
C GLN A 203 -6.29 11.77 -2.69
N PRO A 204 -7.52 12.35 -2.81
CA PRO A 204 -7.98 13.26 -1.79
C PRO A 204 -8.03 12.55 -0.44
N ILE A 205 -7.51 13.23 0.60
CA ILE A 205 -7.50 12.68 1.95
C ILE A 205 -8.93 12.49 2.46
N THR A 206 -9.17 11.40 3.17
CA THR A 206 -10.28 11.33 4.12
C THR A 206 -9.83 12.03 5.40
N PRO A 207 -10.50 13.10 5.86
CA PRO A 207 -10.04 13.89 7.00
C PRO A 207 -9.74 13.04 8.24
N LEU A 208 -8.50 13.12 8.71
CA LEU A 208 -8.00 12.39 9.89
C LEU A 208 -6.75 13.11 10.42
N GLY A 209 -6.49 12.99 11.72
CA GLY A 209 -5.25 13.48 12.34
C GLY A 209 -5.05 14.99 12.27
N GLY A 210 -6.12 15.77 12.15
CA GLY A 210 -6.07 17.23 12.07
C GLY A 210 -5.81 17.78 10.66
N LEU A 211 -5.69 16.92 9.66
CA LEU A 211 -5.63 17.34 8.26
C LEU A 211 -7.04 17.46 7.66
N HIS A 212 -7.22 18.42 6.76
CA HIS A 212 -8.50 18.74 6.15
C HIS A 212 -8.56 18.27 4.70
N GLU A 213 -9.79 18.04 4.24
CA GLU A 213 -10.05 17.65 2.86
C GLU A 213 -9.55 18.73 1.88
N ALA A 214 -8.87 18.30 0.82
CA ALA A 214 -8.48 19.19 -0.27
C ALA A 214 -9.73 19.65 -1.04
N SER A 215 -9.81 20.95 -1.35
CA SER A 215 -10.95 21.46 -2.13
C SER A 215 -10.99 20.85 -3.54
N PRO A 216 -12.19 20.74 -4.14
CA PRO A 216 -12.32 20.29 -5.54
C PRO A 216 -11.48 21.12 -6.51
N GLU A 217 -11.39 22.44 -6.30
CA GLU A 217 -10.57 23.34 -7.11
C GLU A 217 -9.08 23.02 -7.00
N LYS A 218 -8.59 22.72 -5.78
CA LYS A 218 -7.21 22.29 -5.56
C LYS A 218 -6.92 21.00 -6.31
N MET A 219 -7.80 20.01 -6.19
CA MET A 219 -7.63 18.71 -6.88
C MET A 219 -7.58 18.88 -8.40
N LEU A 220 -8.50 19.68 -8.99
CA LEU A 220 -8.49 19.95 -10.44
C LEU A 220 -7.25 20.71 -10.88
N LYS A 221 -6.83 21.73 -10.11
CA LYS A 221 -5.61 22.49 -10.38
C LYS A 221 -4.36 21.61 -10.37
N TRP A 222 -4.25 20.74 -9.36
CA TRP A 222 -3.12 19.85 -9.23
C TRP A 222 -3.11 18.76 -10.29
N GLN A 223 -4.26 18.19 -10.62
CA GLN A 223 -4.38 17.25 -11.74
C GLN A 223 -3.94 17.90 -13.06
N THR A 224 -4.47 19.10 -13.35
CA THR A 224 -4.08 19.85 -14.55
C THR A 224 -2.58 20.11 -14.62
N ARG A 225 -1.98 20.53 -13.50
CA ARG A 225 -0.52 20.74 -13.40
C ARG A 225 0.26 19.46 -13.61
N ALA A 226 -0.14 18.36 -13.00
CA ALA A 226 0.51 17.06 -13.16
C ALA A 226 0.45 16.57 -14.61
N MET A 227 -0.70 16.73 -15.29
CA MET A 227 -0.87 16.35 -16.71
C MET A 227 0.00 17.17 -17.70
N GLN A 228 0.51 18.33 -17.30
CA GLN A 228 1.50 19.09 -18.08
C GLN A 228 2.92 18.48 -17.98
N VAL A 229 3.14 17.60 -17.01
CA VAL A 229 4.46 17.04 -16.66
C VAL A 229 4.54 15.55 -16.93
N LEU A 230 3.43 14.82 -16.62
CA LEU A 230 3.32 13.36 -16.69
C LEU A 230 2.21 12.97 -17.66
N LYS A 231 2.35 11.80 -18.31
CA LYS A 231 1.39 11.31 -19.31
C LYS A 231 0.16 10.63 -18.71
N ASN A 232 0.28 10.08 -17.50
CA ASN A 232 -0.77 9.31 -16.85
C ASN A 232 -1.07 9.89 -15.46
N VAL A 233 -2.19 10.60 -15.30
CA VAL A 233 -2.60 11.18 -14.01
C VAL A 233 -4.08 10.92 -13.76
N ARG A 234 -4.42 10.43 -12.57
CA ARG A 234 -5.80 10.19 -12.13
C ARG A 234 -6.05 10.79 -10.75
N VAL A 235 -7.26 11.25 -10.52
CA VAL A 235 -7.77 11.54 -9.16
C VAL A 235 -8.66 10.38 -8.77
N ILE A 236 -8.29 9.67 -7.69
CA ILE A 236 -9.02 8.49 -7.21
C ILE A 236 -9.17 8.60 -5.69
N PRO A 237 -10.40 8.76 -5.17
CA PRO A 237 -10.65 8.75 -3.73
C PRO A 237 -10.58 7.32 -3.16
N GLN A 238 -10.64 7.19 -1.83
CA GLN A 238 -10.76 5.90 -1.14
C GLN A 238 -12.16 5.32 -1.36
N THR A 239 -12.36 4.55 -2.44
CA THR A 239 -13.68 4.04 -2.84
C THR A 239 -14.20 2.92 -1.94
N HIS A 240 -13.32 2.18 -1.26
CA HIS A 240 -13.72 1.16 -0.27
C HIS A 240 -14.58 1.74 0.85
N LYS A 241 -14.32 2.98 1.28
CA LYS A 241 -15.13 3.67 2.30
C LYS A 241 -16.56 3.93 1.82
N MET A 242 -16.76 4.18 0.52
CA MET A 242 -18.09 4.36 -0.07
C MET A 242 -18.89 3.05 -0.17
N MET A 243 -18.18 1.93 -0.21
CA MET A 243 -18.78 0.58 -0.33
C MET A 243 -18.88 -0.13 1.02
N ASN A 244 -18.47 0.49 2.13
CA ASN A 244 -18.34 -0.13 3.46
C ASN A 244 -17.50 -1.43 3.41
N GLN A 245 -16.44 -1.44 2.59
CA GLN A 245 -15.46 -2.52 2.53
C GLN A 245 -14.28 -2.21 3.46
N LEU A 246 -13.61 -3.28 3.93
CA LEU A 246 -12.36 -3.17 4.70
C LEU A 246 -11.22 -2.64 3.83
#